data_c0b52c71d4ac521b7ff54e945de6b306
#
_entry.id   c0b52c71d4ac521b7ff54e945de6b306
#
_cell.length_a   1.000
_cell.length_b   1.000
_cell.length_c   1.000
_cell.angle_alpha   90.00
_cell.angle_beta   90.00
_cell.angle_gamma   90.00
#
_symmetry.space_group_name_H-M   'P 1'
#
loop_
_entity.id
_entity.type
_entity.pdbx_description
1 polymer ?
#
loop_
_entity_poly.entity_id
_entity_poly.type
_entity_poly.pdbx_seq_one_letter_code
_entity_poly.pdbx_strand_id
1 'polypeptide(L)'
;MSEQILSQLSSCNQKSMQAKEALEKARIAHERYLIRQHRSDLEEAIENYIDAVKLDPSLPESYYRLASLMWEQGQISVDTAIEQCKTAVTLAPKNMNAHLYTGFFMKLAEDYKAAEKEFKTAIKTSRLKSGRPRLVLSQTILQKINSRNASIGDYLNFLYYFLSGSLMLAWDRPTMKMLYKNISDDFTVFSYHTLGKFMETFKLYPTAENIYKKAVTETNHNEIFYNKMGDLALKNNEVSLAVDCYRKVLEADNLNREVLIKLATVLQTYFPENTDETIDCYEKLLEFDIDSAQIYYELGHLYLRKDDKINSVSAFKLALERDSENPFYNNSLAYAYAKAELYDDAITHYKKAISLNPDAEWTSIVCQALGSLYAEVKGNIEAAVSTYQAGIILAPDNYDLYISLGDVYMAVYDLDNAIRSYCDAISLCPENYRGYTKAGLALWEKDYVEEALVSYHKAIELNPSNEFAQNNLGIIYMDGIGDAAEALEYFERAIELNANYTLAYFNAGRASQAMGFINDAANYYQMAIDLNQMTNDIDEEDVRNRLYKLFEI
;
A
#
# COMPACT_ATOMS: atom_id res chain seq x y z
N MET A 1 3.15 -40.07 -60.11
CA MET A 1 4.24 -39.58 -59.22
C MET A 1 4.48 -38.08 -59.36
N SER A 2 4.48 -37.49 -60.58
CA SER A 2 4.68 -36.04 -60.80
C SER A 2 3.56 -35.14 -60.30
N GLU A 3 2.26 -35.55 -60.44
CA GLU A 3 1.12 -34.73 -59.98
C GLU A 3 0.98 -34.72 -58.45
N GLN A 4 1.29 -35.81 -57.76
CA GLN A 4 1.33 -35.85 -56.29
C GLN A 4 2.43 -34.99 -55.69
N ILE A 5 3.59 -34.95 -56.33
CA ILE A 5 4.72 -34.09 -55.90
C ILE A 5 4.37 -32.63 -56.16
N LEU A 6 3.73 -32.29 -57.28
CA LEU A 6 3.30 -30.92 -57.59
C LEU A 6 2.19 -30.46 -56.62
N SER A 7 1.24 -31.32 -56.24
CA SER A 7 0.22 -30.99 -55.30
C SER A 7 0.77 -30.82 -53.88
N GLN A 8 1.74 -31.62 -53.45
CA GLN A 8 2.46 -31.46 -52.18
C GLN A 8 3.31 -30.18 -52.14
N LEU A 9 4.00 -29.84 -53.23
CA LEU A 9 4.75 -28.59 -53.36
C LEU A 9 3.84 -27.36 -53.33
N SER A 10 2.68 -27.41 -53.96
CA SER A 10 1.71 -26.32 -53.94
C SER A 10 1.10 -26.13 -52.53
N SER A 11 0.79 -27.23 -51.83
CA SER A 11 0.29 -27.15 -50.46
C SER A 11 1.34 -26.68 -49.46
N CYS A 12 2.60 -27.06 -49.65
CA CYS A 12 3.71 -26.59 -48.84
C CYS A 12 3.99 -25.09 -49.03
N ASN A 13 3.93 -24.63 -50.28
CA ASN A 13 4.05 -23.18 -50.62
C ASN A 13 2.88 -22.37 -50.03
N GLN A 14 1.66 -22.91 -50.07
CA GLN A 14 0.49 -22.26 -49.47
C GLN A 14 0.60 -22.13 -47.96
N LYS A 15 1.03 -23.19 -47.27
CA LYS A 15 1.27 -23.16 -45.81
C LYS A 15 2.37 -22.16 -45.43
N SER A 16 3.47 -22.11 -46.15
CA SER A 16 4.54 -21.16 -45.91
C SER A 16 4.07 -19.70 -46.13
N MET A 17 3.19 -19.46 -47.10
CA MET A 17 2.60 -18.14 -47.33
C MET A 17 1.67 -17.75 -46.19
N GLN A 18 0.79 -18.66 -45.73
CA GLN A 18 -0.08 -18.45 -44.57
C GLN A 18 0.71 -18.23 -43.28
N ALA A 19 1.82 -18.93 -43.06
CA ALA A 19 2.70 -18.71 -41.91
C ALA A 19 3.32 -17.31 -41.88
N LYS A 20 3.73 -16.80 -43.05
CA LYS A 20 4.26 -15.42 -43.17
C LYS A 20 3.18 -14.38 -42.93
N GLU A 21 1.95 -14.63 -43.38
CA GLU A 21 0.82 -13.74 -43.13
C GLU A 21 0.47 -13.71 -41.62
N ALA A 22 0.45 -14.88 -40.95
CA ALA A 22 0.25 -14.96 -39.51
C ALA A 22 1.36 -14.23 -38.74
N LEU A 23 2.63 -14.40 -39.16
CA LEU A 23 3.77 -13.68 -38.55
C LEU A 23 3.62 -12.17 -38.69
N GLU A 24 3.14 -11.66 -39.83
CA GLU A 24 2.97 -10.22 -40.03
C GLU A 24 1.80 -9.67 -39.20
N LYS A 25 0.69 -10.41 -39.09
CA LYS A 25 -0.42 -10.06 -38.18
C LYS A 25 0.06 -10.02 -36.72
N ALA A 26 0.85 -11.02 -36.31
CA ALA A 26 1.44 -11.08 -34.99
C ALA A 26 2.34 -9.85 -34.69
N ARG A 27 3.15 -9.42 -35.67
CA ARG A 27 3.99 -8.23 -35.52
C ARG A 27 3.16 -6.96 -35.31
N ILE A 28 2.13 -6.77 -36.12
CA ILE A 28 1.23 -5.60 -36.03
C ILE A 28 0.52 -5.57 -34.67
N ALA A 29 -0.01 -6.72 -34.21
CA ALA A 29 -0.66 -6.82 -32.92
C ALA A 29 0.34 -6.57 -31.76
N HIS A 30 1.55 -7.11 -31.87
CA HIS A 30 2.62 -6.88 -30.88
C HIS A 30 3.05 -5.40 -30.85
N GLU A 31 3.17 -4.72 -31.97
CA GLU A 31 3.47 -3.28 -32.02
C GLU A 31 2.33 -2.46 -31.40
N ARG A 32 1.07 -2.81 -31.64
CA ARG A 32 -0.08 -2.19 -30.97
C ARG A 32 -0.03 -2.39 -29.48
N TYR A 33 0.28 -3.61 -29.02
CA TYR A 33 0.45 -3.90 -27.61
C TYR A 33 1.56 -3.06 -26.96
N LEU A 34 2.72 -2.93 -27.60
CA LEU A 34 3.82 -2.12 -27.08
C LEU A 34 3.46 -0.64 -26.92
N ILE A 35 2.52 -0.13 -27.74
CA ILE A 35 2.07 1.26 -27.70
C ILE A 35 0.92 1.43 -26.69
N ARG A 36 -0.08 0.55 -26.73
CA ARG A 36 -1.36 0.72 -26.03
C ARG A 36 -1.47 -0.08 -24.73
N GLN A 37 -0.63 -1.09 -24.54
CA GLN A 37 -0.65 -2.03 -23.41
C GLN A 37 -2.01 -2.76 -23.22
N HIS A 38 -2.85 -2.81 -24.28
CA HIS A 38 -4.14 -3.50 -24.22
C HIS A 38 -3.96 -5.01 -24.24
N ARG A 39 -4.61 -5.71 -23.33
CA ARG A 39 -4.57 -7.18 -23.21
C ARG A 39 -5.04 -7.89 -24.48
N SER A 40 -6.05 -7.35 -25.16
CA SER A 40 -6.55 -7.91 -26.42
C SER A 40 -5.50 -7.90 -27.55
N ASP A 41 -4.67 -6.85 -27.65
CA ASP A 41 -3.59 -6.79 -28.62
C ASP A 41 -2.48 -7.81 -28.30
N LEU A 42 -2.24 -8.06 -27.02
CA LEU A 42 -1.27 -9.06 -26.55
C LEU A 42 -1.75 -10.50 -26.85
N GLU A 43 -3.01 -10.80 -26.58
CA GLU A 43 -3.62 -12.10 -26.87
C GLU A 43 -3.62 -12.37 -28.39
N GLU A 44 -4.04 -11.38 -29.19
CA GLU A 44 -3.99 -11.46 -30.65
C GLU A 44 -2.56 -11.69 -31.18
N ALA A 45 -1.56 -11.04 -30.59
CA ALA A 45 -0.16 -11.25 -30.96
C ALA A 45 0.30 -12.68 -30.65
N ILE A 46 -0.02 -13.20 -29.46
CA ILE A 46 0.36 -14.55 -29.03
C ILE A 46 -0.29 -15.60 -29.93
N GLU A 47 -1.61 -15.50 -30.20
CA GLU A 47 -2.32 -16.44 -31.08
C GLU A 47 -1.69 -16.47 -32.47
N ASN A 48 -1.46 -15.34 -33.09
CA ASN A 48 -0.86 -15.27 -34.41
C ASN A 48 0.59 -15.77 -34.44
N TYR A 49 1.41 -15.57 -33.36
CA TYR A 49 2.74 -16.20 -33.30
C TYR A 49 2.64 -17.71 -33.13
N ILE A 50 1.71 -18.25 -32.36
CA ILE A 50 1.45 -19.69 -32.24
C ILE A 50 1.07 -20.27 -33.59
N ASP A 51 0.18 -19.62 -34.34
CA ASP A 51 -0.24 -20.10 -35.65
C ASP A 51 0.91 -20.03 -36.68
N ALA A 52 1.74 -19.01 -36.62
CA ALA A 52 2.95 -18.94 -37.44
C ALA A 52 3.90 -20.12 -37.17
N VAL A 53 4.12 -20.49 -35.89
CA VAL A 53 4.93 -21.67 -35.51
C VAL A 53 4.29 -22.99 -35.96
N LYS A 54 2.96 -23.14 -35.83
CA LYS A 54 2.24 -24.35 -36.27
C LYS A 54 2.30 -24.55 -37.80
N LEU A 55 2.19 -23.44 -38.56
CA LEU A 55 2.18 -23.48 -40.01
C LEU A 55 3.58 -23.65 -40.60
N ASP A 56 4.59 -23.01 -40.02
CA ASP A 56 6.00 -23.13 -40.42
C ASP A 56 6.94 -23.09 -39.20
N PRO A 57 7.31 -24.26 -38.64
CA PRO A 57 8.22 -24.34 -37.50
C PRO A 57 9.67 -23.86 -37.78
N SER A 58 9.98 -23.50 -39.02
CA SER A 58 11.32 -23.00 -39.37
C SER A 58 11.50 -21.50 -39.23
N LEU A 59 10.46 -20.79 -38.74
CA LEU A 59 10.48 -19.33 -38.56
C LEU A 59 11.08 -18.92 -37.20
N PRO A 60 12.35 -18.49 -37.10
CA PRO A 60 13.03 -18.23 -35.83
C PRO A 60 12.42 -17.04 -35.08
N GLU A 61 11.86 -16.09 -35.79
CA GLU A 61 11.27 -14.88 -35.19
C GLU A 61 10.06 -15.22 -34.31
N SER A 62 9.24 -16.15 -34.73
CA SER A 62 8.07 -16.55 -33.98
C SER A 62 8.40 -17.10 -32.59
N TYR A 63 9.51 -17.85 -32.47
CA TYR A 63 9.93 -18.44 -31.20
C TYR A 63 10.37 -17.41 -30.16
N TYR A 64 11.30 -16.53 -30.50
CA TYR A 64 11.82 -15.59 -29.51
C TYR A 64 10.82 -14.48 -29.14
N ARG A 65 9.95 -14.08 -30.07
CA ARG A 65 8.90 -13.10 -29.78
C ARG A 65 7.77 -13.72 -28.95
N LEU A 66 7.34 -14.93 -29.31
CA LEU A 66 6.35 -15.69 -28.55
C LEU A 66 6.85 -15.94 -27.12
N ALA A 67 8.10 -16.38 -26.96
CA ALA A 67 8.71 -16.58 -25.65
C ALA A 67 8.68 -15.30 -24.80
N SER A 68 8.96 -14.16 -25.41
CA SER A 68 8.93 -12.87 -24.70
C SER A 68 7.53 -12.54 -24.19
N LEU A 69 6.49 -12.65 -25.05
CA LEU A 69 5.12 -12.31 -24.69
C LEU A 69 4.50 -13.29 -23.68
N MET A 70 4.73 -14.59 -23.86
CA MET A 70 4.23 -15.62 -22.91
C MET A 70 4.89 -15.51 -21.53
N TRP A 71 6.19 -15.16 -21.49
CA TRP A 71 6.88 -14.90 -20.23
C TRP A 71 6.33 -13.64 -19.54
N GLU A 72 6.10 -12.59 -20.28
CA GLU A 72 5.52 -11.32 -19.77
C GLU A 72 4.13 -11.55 -19.14
N GLN A 73 3.35 -12.47 -19.69
CA GLN A 73 2.07 -12.90 -19.12
C GLN A 73 2.18 -13.91 -17.97
N GLY A 74 3.38 -14.33 -17.60
CA GLY A 74 3.57 -15.38 -16.59
C GLY A 74 3.15 -16.80 -17.02
N GLN A 75 2.89 -17.01 -18.33
CA GLN A 75 2.46 -18.31 -18.87
C GLN A 75 3.58 -19.32 -18.98
N ILE A 76 4.84 -18.87 -19.06
CA ILE A 76 6.02 -19.72 -19.11
C ILE A 76 7.11 -19.22 -18.15
N SER A 77 7.94 -20.16 -17.66
CA SER A 77 9.11 -19.82 -16.85
C SER A 77 10.24 -19.21 -17.69
N VAL A 78 11.18 -18.55 -17.02
CA VAL A 78 12.41 -18.03 -17.67
C VAL A 78 13.21 -19.15 -18.37
N ASP A 79 13.29 -20.33 -17.78
CA ASP A 79 13.97 -21.47 -18.37
C ASP A 79 13.31 -21.95 -19.66
N THR A 80 11.98 -22.03 -19.67
CA THR A 80 11.20 -22.36 -20.88
C THR A 80 11.39 -21.31 -21.98
N ALA A 81 11.44 -20.04 -21.61
CA ALA A 81 11.72 -18.94 -22.56
C ALA A 81 13.15 -19.06 -23.15
N ILE A 82 14.14 -19.42 -22.33
CA ILE A 82 15.52 -19.67 -22.79
C ILE A 82 15.54 -20.81 -23.82
N GLU A 83 14.82 -21.92 -23.57
CA GLU A 83 14.78 -23.06 -24.52
C GLU A 83 14.14 -22.68 -25.85
N GLN A 84 13.04 -21.93 -25.84
CA GLN A 84 12.40 -21.43 -27.05
C GLN A 84 13.34 -20.49 -27.83
N CYS A 85 14.01 -19.59 -27.14
CA CYS A 85 14.99 -18.70 -27.78
C CYS A 85 16.21 -19.47 -28.34
N LYS A 86 16.69 -20.52 -27.65
CA LYS A 86 17.74 -21.42 -28.17
C LYS A 86 17.29 -22.16 -29.43
N THR A 87 16.02 -22.54 -29.53
CA THR A 87 15.45 -23.11 -30.76
C THR A 87 15.54 -22.09 -31.90
N ALA A 88 15.21 -20.84 -31.67
CA ALA A 88 15.38 -19.78 -32.67
C ALA A 88 16.85 -19.60 -33.10
N VAL A 89 17.81 -19.71 -32.17
CA VAL A 89 19.25 -19.65 -32.47
C VAL A 89 19.69 -20.86 -33.32
N THR A 90 19.17 -22.07 -33.03
CA THR A 90 19.50 -23.27 -33.84
C THR A 90 18.95 -23.17 -35.26
N LEU A 91 17.74 -22.64 -35.42
CA LEU A 91 17.13 -22.41 -36.73
C LEU A 91 17.86 -21.33 -37.55
N ALA A 92 18.35 -20.30 -36.89
CA ALA A 92 19.06 -19.20 -37.53
C ALA A 92 20.29 -18.73 -36.73
N PRO A 93 21.43 -19.44 -36.81
CA PRO A 93 22.62 -19.13 -35.99
C PRO A 93 23.28 -17.78 -36.28
N LYS A 94 22.87 -17.11 -37.37
CA LYS A 94 23.32 -15.76 -37.71
C LYS A 94 22.27 -14.70 -37.45
N ASN A 95 21.17 -15.02 -36.80
CA ASN A 95 20.12 -14.06 -36.45
C ASN A 95 20.50 -13.30 -35.19
N MET A 96 20.77 -12.01 -35.33
CA MET A 96 21.13 -11.12 -34.24
C MET A 96 20.07 -11.09 -33.13
N ASN A 97 18.78 -11.02 -33.49
CA ASN A 97 17.69 -10.90 -32.51
C ASN A 97 17.53 -12.20 -31.72
N ALA A 98 17.68 -13.37 -32.35
CA ALA A 98 17.61 -14.64 -31.62
C ALA A 98 18.67 -14.68 -30.51
N HIS A 99 19.91 -14.32 -30.78
CA HIS A 99 20.96 -14.20 -29.78
C HIS A 99 20.67 -13.11 -28.73
N LEU A 100 20.08 -12.00 -29.16
CA LEU A 100 19.75 -10.89 -28.26
C LEU A 100 18.69 -11.31 -27.21
N TYR A 101 17.60 -11.97 -27.65
CA TYR A 101 16.56 -12.45 -26.74
C TYR A 101 17.05 -13.60 -25.86
N THR A 102 17.86 -14.53 -26.39
CA THR A 102 18.49 -15.58 -25.59
C THR A 102 19.34 -14.99 -24.46
N GLY A 103 20.20 -14.04 -24.80
CA GLY A 103 21.01 -13.35 -23.80
C GLY A 103 20.18 -12.56 -22.78
N PHE A 104 19.06 -11.98 -23.18
CA PHE A 104 18.14 -11.27 -22.29
C PHE A 104 17.54 -12.23 -21.23
N PHE A 105 17.02 -13.38 -21.64
CA PHE A 105 16.47 -14.35 -20.69
C PHE A 105 17.54 -15.02 -19.80
N MET A 106 18.75 -15.28 -20.33
CA MET A 106 19.87 -15.73 -19.52
C MET A 106 20.28 -14.70 -18.45
N LYS A 107 20.19 -13.41 -18.78
CA LYS A 107 20.42 -12.32 -17.83
C LYS A 107 19.33 -12.30 -16.73
N LEU A 108 18.06 -12.54 -17.08
CA LEU A 108 16.97 -12.68 -16.10
C LEU A 108 17.13 -13.88 -15.19
N ALA A 109 17.71 -14.97 -15.71
CA ALA A 109 18.10 -16.15 -14.93
C ALA A 109 19.42 -15.96 -14.14
N GLU A 110 19.96 -14.73 -14.09
CA GLU A 110 21.21 -14.35 -13.43
C GLU A 110 22.49 -15.06 -13.99
N ASP A 111 22.37 -15.77 -15.09
CA ASP A 111 23.54 -16.31 -15.79
C ASP A 111 24.21 -15.25 -16.68
N TYR A 112 24.84 -14.30 -16.02
CA TYR A 112 25.51 -13.16 -16.69
C TYR A 112 26.65 -13.61 -17.63
N LYS A 113 27.28 -14.77 -17.36
CA LYS A 113 28.37 -15.28 -18.21
C LYS A 113 27.84 -15.82 -19.53
N ALA A 114 26.75 -16.57 -19.51
CA ALA A 114 26.10 -17.05 -20.72
C ALA A 114 25.45 -15.90 -21.49
N ALA A 115 24.77 -14.98 -20.80
CA ALA A 115 24.20 -13.76 -21.40
C ALA A 115 25.26 -12.93 -22.14
N GLU A 116 26.42 -12.70 -21.52
CA GLU A 116 27.55 -11.97 -22.15
C GLU A 116 28.03 -12.65 -23.43
N LYS A 117 28.09 -13.99 -23.44
CA LYS A 117 28.49 -14.77 -24.63
C LYS A 117 27.48 -14.58 -25.77
N GLU A 118 26.18 -14.65 -25.48
CA GLU A 118 25.13 -14.48 -26.46
C GLU A 118 25.11 -13.04 -27.03
N PHE A 119 25.27 -12.02 -26.20
CA PHE A 119 25.35 -10.63 -26.66
C PHE A 119 26.60 -10.37 -27.54
N LYS A 120 27.75 -10.95 -27.19
CA LYS A 120 28.95 -10.91 -28.04
C LYS A 120 28.71 -11.57 -29.40
N THR A 121 27.94 -12.66 -29.43
CA THR A 121 27.57 -13.35 -30.67
C THR A 121 26.59 -12.49 -31.48
N ALA A 122 25.60 -11.86 -30.83
CA ALA A 122 24.72 -10.90 -31.49
C ALA A 122 25.48 -9.74 -32.13
N ILE A 123 26.52 -9.21 -31.48
CA ILE A 123 27.40 -8.18 -32.05
C ILE A 123 28.11 -8.69 -33.30
N LYS A 124 28.67 -9.93 -33.29
CA LYS A 124 29.36 -10.51 -34.43
C LYS A 124 28.44 -10.81 -35.60
N THR A 125 27.20 -11.18 -35.36
CA THR A 125 26.20 -11.52 -36.39
C THR A 125 25.50 -10.31 -36.98
N SER A 126 25.64 -9.14 -36.36
CA SER A 126 25.05 -7.89 -36.84
C SER A 126 25.70 -7.44 -38.15
N ARG A 127 24.95 -7.56 -39.27
CA ARG A 127 25.42 -7.14 -40.61
C ARG A 127 25.64 -5.63 -40.72
N LEU A 128 24.94 -4.83 -39.94
CA LEU A 128 24.94 -3.36 -39.96
C LEU A 128 25.78 -2.72 -38.85
N LYS A 129 26.64 -3.50 -38.17
CA LYS A 129 27.39 -3.03 -36.99
C LYS A 129 26.50 -2.34 -35.97
N SER A 130 25.27 -2.89 -35.76
CA SER A 130 24.25 -2.32 -34.89
C SER A 130 24.80 -2.00 -33.50
N GLY A 131 24.53 -0.82 -33.02
CA GLY A 131 24.88 -0.41 -31.65
C GLY A 131 24.05 -1.08 -30.55
N ARG A 132 22.83 -1.57 -30.87
CA ARG A 132 21.91 -2.18 -29.91
C ARG A 132 22.52 -3.33 -29.08
N PRO A 133 23.11 -4.39 -29.66
CA PRO A 133 23.73 -5.47 -28.89
C PRO A 133 24.87 -5.00 -27.98
N ARG A 134 25.61 -3.97 -28.39
CA ARG A 134 26.72 -3.39 -27.61
C ARG A 134 26.20 -2.67 -26.37
N LEU A 135 25.10 -1.92 -26.52
CA LEU A 135 24.49 -1.21 -25.41
C LEU A 135 23.82 -2.17 -24.41
N VAL A 136 23.14 -3.21 -24.91
CA VAL A 136 22.58 -4.25 -24.01
C VAL A 136 23.70 -4.99 -23.29
N LEU A 137 24.80 -5.30 -23.98
CA LEU A 137 25.98 -5.89 -23.34
C LEU A 137 26.60 -4.97 -22.30
N SER A 138 26.71 -3.67 -22.57
CA SER A 138 27.19 -2.69 -21.60
C SER A 138 26.31 -2.64 -20.33
N GLN A 139 24.99 -2.67 -20.49
CA GLN A 139 24.05 -2.73 -19.36
C GLN A 139 24.20 -4.00 -18.54
N THR A 140 24.44 -5.14 -19.19
CA THR A 140 24.69 -6.43 -18.52
C THR A 140 25.98 -6.42 -17.71
N ILE A 141 27.04 -5.85 -18.29
CA ILE A 141 28.32 -5.65 -17.60
C ILE A 141 28.15 -4.71 -16.42
N LEU A 142 27.35 -3.65 -16.57
CA LEU A 142 27.05 -2.70 -15.49
C LEU A 142 26.31 -3.37 -14.32
N GLN A 143 25.35 -4.27 -14.60
CA GLN A 143 24.67 -5.03 -13.55
C GLN A 143 25.63 -5.97 -12.82
N LYS A 144 26.54 -6.62 -13.55
CA LYS A 144 27.62 -7.42 -12.96
C LYS A 144 28.53 -6.57 -12.06
N ILE A 145 28.86 -5.35 -12.48
CA ILE A 145 29.60 -4.36 -11.69
C ILE A 145 28.88 -4.07 -10.37
N ASN A 146 27.57 -3.86 -10.42
CA ASN A 146 26.76 -3.53 -9.25
C ASN A 146 26.58 -4.71 -8.27
N SER A 147 26.77 -5.97 -8.73
CA SER A 147 26.68 -7.17 -7.89
C SER A 147 27.91 -7.44 -7.01
N ARG A 148 28.85 -6.51 -6.86
CA ARG A 148 30.07 -6.53 -6.04
C ARG A 148 31.20 -7.49 -6.46
N ASN A 149 31.07 -8.19 -7.59
CA ASN A 149 32.10 -9.11 -8.10
C ASN A 149 32.83 -8.57 -9.34
N ALA A 150 32.96 -7.24 -9.45
CA ALA A 150 33.50 -6.60 -10.66
C ALA A 150 35.02 -6.40 -10.58
N SER A 151 35.71 -6.75 -11.66
CA SER A 151 37.11 -6.40 -11.89
C SER A 151 37.24 -5.05 -12.61
N ILE A 152 38.42 -4.42 -12.53
CA ILE A 152 38.72 -3.20 -13.32
C ILE A 152 38.49 -3.45 -14.82
N GLY A 153 38.73 -4.67 -15.29
CA GLY A 153 38.44 -5.09 -16.67
C GLY A 153 36.96 -5.00 -17.04
N ASP A 154 36.04 -5.25 -16.10
CA ASP A 154 34.60 -5.12 -16.34
C ASP A 154 34.20 -3.65 -16.53
N TYR A 155 34.77 -2.70 -15.78
CA TYR A 155 34.56 -1.25 -15.99
C TYR A 155 35.07 -0.77 -17.33
N LEU A 156 36.27 -1.23 -17.74
CA LEU A 156 36.82 -0.86 -19.06
C LEU A 156 35.99 -1.46 -20.20
N ASN A 157 35.53 -2.71 -20.07
CA ASN A 157 34.65 -3.36 -21.04
C ASN A 157 33.29 -2.63 -21.11
N PHE A 158 32.72 -2.25 -19.97
CA PHE A 158 31.51 -1.45 -19.95
C PHE A 158 31.67 -0.16 -20.75
N LEU A 159 32.71 0.63 -20.47
CA LEU A 159 33.00 1.88 -21.17
C LEU A 159 33.19 1.66 -22.68
N TYR A 160 33.94 0.64 -23.06
CA TYR A 160 34.16 0.30 -24.47
C TYR A 160 32.87 -0.02 -25.20
N TYR A 161 32.04 -0.92 -24.67
CA TYR A 161 30.79 -1.32 -25.33
C TYR A 161 29.75 -0.19 -25.30
N PHE A 162 29.71 0.58 -24.23
CA PHE A 162 28.81 1.75 -24.11
C PHE A 162 29.17 2.82 -25.14
N LEU A 163 30.42 3.28 -25.15
CA LEU A 163 30.88 4.33 -26.06
C LEU A 163 30.83 3.86 -27.54
N SER A 164 31.29 2.63 -27.83
CA SER A 164 31.26 2.10 -29.20
C SER A 164 29.83 1.85 -29.68
N GLY A 165 28.91 1.43 -28.77
CA GLY A 165 27.50 1.27 -29.06
C GLY A 165 26.83 2.59 -29.38
N SER A 166 27.04 3.59 -28.55
CA SER A 166 26.52 4.97 -28.76
C SER A 166 27.07 5.64 -30.00
N LEU A 167 28.36 5.49 -30.27
CA LEU A 167 28.99 6.06 -31.47
C LEU A 167 28.47 5.40 -32.76
N MET A 168 28.32 4.06 -32.77
CA MET A 168 27.79 3.35 -33.94
C MET A 168 26.33 3.68 -34.20
N LEU A 169 25.55 3.90 -33.18
CA LEU A 169 24.17 4.35 -33.32
C LEU A 169 24.12 5.79 -33.84
N ALA A 170 25.03 6.67 -33.41
CA ALA A 170 25.12 8.03 -33.91
C ALA A 170 25.58 8.09 -35.40
N TRP A 171 26.44 7.17 -35.82
CA TRP A 171 26.95 7.13 -37.20
C TRP A 171 25.96 6.47 -38.18
N ASP A 172 25.14 5.55 -37.73
CA ASP A 172 24.10 4.89 -38.54
C ASP A 172 22.89 5.81 -38.85
N ARG A 173 22.85 6.99 -38.26
CA ARG A 173 21.76 7.96 -38.34
C ARG A 173 21.39 8.38 -39.80
N PRO A 174 22.33 8.60 -40.73
CA PRO A 174 22.00 8.95 -42.13
C PRO A 174 21.41 7.77 -42.92
N THR A 175 21.93 6.57 -42.73
CA THR A 175 21.49 5.35 -43.43
C THR A 175 20.15 4.86 -42.88
N MET A 176 19.93 5.02 -41.59
CA MET A 176 18.67 4.69 -40.95
C MET A 176 17.55 5.69 -41.25
N LYS A 177 17.87 6.98 -41.44
CA LYS A 177 16.90 7.99 -41.89
C LYS A 177 16.37 7.71 -43.31
N MET A 178 17.15 7.05 -44.14
CA MET A 178 16.77 6.67 -45.52
C MET A 178 15.89 5.41 -45.55
N LEU A 179 16.11 4.45 -44.63
CA LEU A 179 15.39 3.17 -44.57
C LEU A 179 14.13 3.20 -43.71
N TYR A 180 14.05 4.09 -42.73
CA TYR A 180 12.95 4.14 -41.78
C TYR A 180 12.67 5.59 -41.35
N LYS A 181 11.66 6.19 -41.94
CA LYS A 181 11.21 7.55 -41.60
C LYS A 181 10.78 7.70 -40.13
N ASN A 182 10.49 6.59 -39.45
CA ASN A 182 9.97 6.54 -38.07
C ASN A 182 10.99 6.06 -37.01
N ILE A 183 12.20 5.60 -37.40
CA ILE A 183 13.21 5.09 -36.43
C ILE A 183 14.05 6.23 -35.83
N SER A 184 13.97 7.46 -36.31
CA SER A 184 14.76 8.57 -35.75
C SER A 184 14.34 8.90 -34.29
N ASP A 185 13.07 8.71 -33.97
CA ASP A 185 12.55 8.99 -32.61
C ASP A 185 12.93 7.87 -31.64
N ASP A 186 12.74 6.59 -32.01
CA ASP A 186 13.14 5.44 -31.19
C ASP A 186 14.60 5.45 -30.75
N PHE A 187 15.50 5.92 -31.65
CA PHE A 187 16.93 5.99 -31.35
C PHE A 187 17.26 7.09 -30.35
N THR A 188 16.66 8.26 -30.52
CA THR A 188 16.84 9.39 -29.62
C THR A 188 16.30 9.05 -28.24
N VAL A 189 15.10 8.45 -28.17
CA VAL A 189 14.47 7.91 -26.95
C VAL A 189 15.40 6.90 -26.26
N PHE A 190 15.90 5.89 -27.00
CA PHE A 190 16.80 4.87 -26.45
C PHE A 190 18.10 5.47 -25.90
N SER A 191 18.67 6.46 -26.59
CA SER A 191 19.91 7.11 -26.17
C SER A 191 19.73 7.90 -24.87
N TYR A 192 18.67 8.70 -24.78
CA TYR A 192 18.35 9.45 -23.56
C TYR A 192 18.01 8.53 -22.39
N HIS A 193 17.20 7.49 -22.63
CA HIS A 193 16.86 6.50 -21.61
C HIS A 193 18.11 5.80 -21.07
N THR A 194 19.01 5.35 -21.96
CA THR A 194 20.24 4.63 -21.56
C THR A 194 21.19 5.55 -20.80
N LEU A 195 21.36 6.79 -21.26
CA LEU A 195 22.24 7.76 -20.61
C LEU A 195 21.69 8.20 -19.26
N GLY A 196 20.39 8.46 -19.16
CA GLY A 196 19.73 8.80 -17.90
C GLY A 196 19.85 7.68 -16.87
N LYS A 197 19.56 6.42 -17.27
CA LYS A 197 19.71 5.25 -16.41
C LYS A 197 21.15 5.00 -15.96
N PHE A 198 22.14 5.29 -16.82
CA PHE A 198 23.54 5.28 -16.47
C PHE A 198 23.84 6.28 -15.34
N MET A 199 23.37 7.53 -15.47
CA MET A 199 23.56 8.55 -14.42
C MET A 199 22.87 8.19 -13.12
N GLU A 200 21.66 7.59 -13.18
CA GLU A 200 20.98 7.06 -11.98
C GLU A 200 21.81 6.00 -11.26
N THR A 201 22.46 5.08 -12.01
CA THR A 201 23.28 4.01 -11.44
C THR A 201 24.45 4.55 -10.62
N PHE A 202 25.01 5.68 -11.07
CA PHE A 202 26.06 6.40 -10.33
C PHE A 202 25.51 7.41 -9.32
N LYS A 203 24.20 7.40 -9.06
CA LYS A 203 23.53 8.34 -8.14
C LYS A 203 23.69 9.82 -8.53
N LEU A 204 23.97 10.09 -9.82
CA LEU A 204 24.05 11.44 -10.38
C LEU A 204 22.66 11.93 -10.78
N TYR A 205 21.75 11.96 -9.81
CA TYR A 205 20.31 12.21 -10.02
C TYR A 205 20.01 13.55 -10.71
N PRO A 206 20.63 14.69 -10.34
CA PRO A 206 20.39 15.96 -11.04
C PRO A 206 20.80 15.92 -12.52
N THR A 207 21.83 15.15 -12.86
CA THR A 207 22.27 14.98 -14.25
C THR A 207 21.31 14.07 -15.02
N ALA A 208 20.82 12.99 -14.40
CA ALA A 208 19.80 12.11 -14.97
C ALA A 208 18.50 12.89 -15.27
N GLU A 209 18.05 13.71 -14.33
CA GLU A 209 16.86 14.56 -14.47
C GLU A 209 17.00 15.53 -15.65
N ASN A 210 18.13 16.23 -15.77
CA ASN A 210 18.39 17.13 -16.90
C ASN A 210 18.38 16.39 -18.25
N ILE A 211 18.88 15.15 -18.29
CA ILE A 211 18.85 14.30 -19.47
C ILE A 211 17.40 13.96 -19.85
N TYR A 212 16.57 13.57 -18.87
CA TYR A 212 15.17 13.24 -19.11
C TYR A 212 14.35 14.49 -19.49
N LYS A 213 14.57 15.65 -18.85
CA LYS A 213 13.95 16.93 -19.24
C LYS A 213 14.26 17.28 -20.69
N LYS A 214 15.52 17.11 -21.10
CA LYS A 214 15.92 17.33 -22.49
C LYS A 214 15.26 16.33 -23.45
N ALA A 215 15.15 15.07 -23.04
CA ALA A 215 14.48 14.04 -23.81
C ALA A 215 12.99 14.37 -24.06
N VAL A 216 12.28 14.88 -23.06
CA VAL A 216 10.89 15.36 -23.19
C VAL A 216 10.76 16.45 -24.25
N THR A 217 11.75 17.35 -24.39
CA THR A 217 11.69 18.44 -25.40
C THR A 217 12.11 18.01 -26.80
N GLU A 218 12.86 16.92 -26.93
CA GLU A 218 13.46 16.49 -28.19
C GLU A 218 12.82 15.22 -28.80
N THR A 219 11.89 14.58 -28.10
CA THR A 219 11.22 13.35 -28.55
C THR A 219 9.71 13.49 -28.51
N ASN A 220 9.00 12.62 -29.23
CA ASN A 220 7.55 12.53 -29.20
C ASN A 220 7.04 11.51 -28.15
N HIS A 221 7.95 10.85 -27.42
CA HIS A 221 7.66 9.84 -26.41
C HIS A 221 7.83 10.39 -25.00
N ASN A 222 7.15 11.48 -24.73
CA ASN A 222 7.26 12.22 -23.47
C ASN A 222 6.84 11.38 -22.25
N GLU A 223 5.89 10.45 -22.44
CA GLU A 223 5.37 9.55 -21.42
C GLU A 223 6.46 8.70 -20.78
N ILE A 224 7.40 8.17 -21.58
CA ILE A 224 8.50 7.34 -21.07
C ILE A 224 9.39 8.15 -20.11
N PHE A 225 9.69 9.38 -20.48
CA PHE A 225 10.60 10.23 -19.71
C PHE A 225 9.92 10.83 -18.49
N TYR A 226 8.63 11.20 -18.56
CA TYR A 226 7.88 11.60 -17.40
C TYR A 226 7.77 10.46 -16.38
N ASN A 227 7.53 9.20 -16.81
CA ASN A 227 7.56 8.05 -15.90
C ASN A 227 8.93 7.93 -15.19
N LYS A 228 10.04 8.07 -15.93
CA LYS A 228 11.39 8.03 -15.35
C LYS A 228 11.70 9.21 -14.43
N MET A 229 11.22 10.40 -14.76
CA MET A 229 11.36 11.57 -13.90
C MET A 229 10.56 11.39 -12.60
N GLY A 230 9.36 10.81 -12.68
CA GLY A 230 8.58 10.47 -11.51
C GLY A 230 9.30 9.47 -10.58
N ASP A 231 9.84 8.38 -11.14
CA ASP A 231 10.63 7.40 -10.40
C ASP A 231 11.87 8.05 -9.74
N LEU A 232 12.51 9.00 -10.42
CA LEU A 232 13.68 9.72 -9.92
C LEU A 232 13.32 10.69 -8.80
N ALA A 233 12.21 11.41 -8.96
CA ALA A 233 11.70 12.34 -7.96
C ALA A 233 11.37 11.62 -6.64
N LEU A 234 10.79 10.40 -6.70
CA LEU A 234 10.58 9.58 -5.51
C LEU A 234 11.90 9.22 -4.81
N LYS A 235 12.94 8.85 -5.57
CA LYS A 235 14.27 8.56 -5.00
C LYS A 235 14.90 9.80 -4.33
N ASN A 236 14.56 10.99 -4.79
CA ASN A 236 15.00 12.27 -4.23
C ASN A 236 14.08 12.79 -3.11
N ASN A 237 13.02 12.06 -2.77
CA ASN A 237 11.99 12.48 -1.82
C ASN A 237 11.19 13.72 -2.27
N GLU A 238 11.11 13.96 -3.59
CA GLU A 238 10.36 15.04 -4.23
C GLU A 238 8.97 14.51 -4.67
N VAL A 239 8.15 14.11 -3.69
CA VAL A 239 6.94 13.32 -3.92
C VAL A 239 5.90 14.06 -4.78
N SER A 240 5.72 15.36 -4.57
CA SER A 240 4.79 16.18 -5.38
C SER A 240 5.19 16.20 -6.86
N LEU A 241 6.49 16.32 -7.15
CA LEU A 241 7.01 16.28 -8.52
C LEU A 241 6.78 14.90 -9.16
N ALA A 242 6.88 13.82 -8.38
CA ALA A 242 6.60 12.48 -8.88
C ALA A 242 5.14 12.34 -9.32
N VAL A 243 4.19 12.82 -8.50
CA VAL A 243 2.75 12.83 -8.82
C VAL A 243 2.49 13.62 -10.10
N ASP A 244 3.05 14.83 -10.24
CA ASP A 244 2.88 15.65 -11.44
C ASP A 244 3.45 14.97 -12.71
N CYS A 245 4.58 14.27 -12.57
CA CYS A 245 5.16 13.51 -13.67
C CYS A 245 4.26 12.34 -14.07
N TYR A 246 3.73 11.58 -13.12
CA TYR A 246 2.83 10.45 -13.41
C TYR A 246 1.49 10.92 -14.02
N ARG A 247 0.93 12.03 -13.55
CA ARG A 247 -0.27 12.64 -14.17
C ARG A 247 -0.04 12.99 -15.64
N LYS A 248 1.13 13.55 -15.97
CA LYS A 248 1.48 13.86 -17.38
C LYS A 248 1.59 12.61 -18.25
N VAL A 249 2.01 11.47 -17.70
CA VAL A 249 1.96 10.20 -18.45
C VAL A 249 0.51 9.81 -18.71
N LEU A 250 -0.37 9.91 -17.70
CA LEU A 250 -1.78 9.53 -17.81
C LEU A 250 -2.61 10.50 -18.67
N GLU A 251 -2.17 11.75 -18.85
CA GLU A 251 -2.76 12.66 -19.84
C GLU A 251 -2.58 12.16 -21.28
N ALA A 252 -1.47 11.49 -21.57
CA ALA A 252 -1.17 10.93 -22.90
C ALA A 252 -1.73 9.51 -23.07
N ASP A 253 -1.68 8.70 -22.01
CA ASP A 253 -2.15 7.31 -21.96
C ASP A 253 -2.83 7.06 -20.59
N ASN A 254 -4.14 7.31 -20.54
CA ASN A 254 -4.93 7.23 -19.32
C ASN A 254 -5.11 5.81 -18.77
N LEU A 255 -4.69 4.80 -19.53
CA LEU A 255 -4.72 3.38 -19.18
C LEU A 255 -3.32 2.79 -19.02
N ASN A 256 -2.30 3.60 -18.74
CA ASN A 256 -0.96 3.11 -18.48
C ASN A 256 -0.91 2.38 -17.12
N ARG A 257 -0.98 1.03 -17.18
CA ARG A 257 -1.07 0.17 -15.99
C ARG A 257 0.06 0.43 -14.98
N GLU A 258 1.30 0.52 -15.47
CA GLU A 258 2.47 0.73 -14.59
C GLU A 258 2.36 2.04 -13.82
N VAL A 259 1.97 3.11 -14.52
CA VAL A 259 1.89 4.44 -13.93
C VAL A 259 0.66 4.59 -13.03
N LEU A 260 -0.47 3.96 -13.37
CA LEU A 260 -1.65 3.91 -12.50
C LEU A 260 -1.32 3.29 -11.14
N ILE A 261 -0.59 2.16 -11.12
CA ILE A 261 -0.15 1.51 -9.87
C ILE A 261 0.77 2.44 -9.08
N LYS A 262 1.75 3.06 -9.74
CA LYS A 262 2.70 3.97 -9.08
C LYS A 262 1.99 5.19 -8.50
N LEU A 263 1.11 5.82 -9.28
CA LEU A 263 0.37 7.00 -8.84
C LEU A 263 -0.55 6.66 -7.66
N ALA A 264 -1.33 5.59 -7.76
CA ALA A 264 -2.20 5.13 -6.68
C ALA A 264 -1.40 4.88 -5.39
N THR A 265 -0.26 4.18 -5.49
CA THR A 265 0.61 3.90 -4.34
C THR A 265 1.15 5.18 -3.70
N VAL A 266 1.60 6.14 -4.50
CA VAL A 266 2.16 7.41 -4.01
C VAL A 266 1.06 8.26 -3.37
N LEU A 267 -0.10 8.37 -4.01
CA LEU A 267 -1.24 9.12 -3.46
C LEU A 267 -1.71 8.51 -2.13
N GLN A 268 -1.86 7.20 -2.08
CA GLN A 268 -2.31 6.51 -0.85
C GLN A 268 -1.34 6.70 0.32
N THR A 269 -0.03 6.75 0.03
CA THR A 269 1.02 6.83 1.05
C THR A 269 1.26 8.25 1.56
N TYR A 270 1.28 9.23 0.65
CA TYR A 270 1.75 10.58 0.95
C TYR A 270 0.67 11.66 0.85
N PHE A 271 -0.45 11.37 0.17
CA PHE A 271 -1.55 12.32 -0.04
C PHE A 271 -2.91 11.64 0.21
N PRO A 272 -3.15 11.19 1.47
CA PRO A 272 -4.37 10.46 1.80
C PRO A 272 -5.66 11.24 1.54
N GLU A 273 -5.58 12.57 1.42
CA GLU A 273 -6.70 13.45 1.05
C GLU A 273 -7.13 13.30 -0.42
N ASN A 274 -6.25 12.82 -1.31
CA ASN A 274 -6.54 12.64 -2.73
C ASN A 274 -7.26 11.31 -3.01
N THR A 275 -8.23 10.98 -2.17
CA THR A 275 -8.92 9.68 -2.21
C THR A 275 -9.65 9.44 -3.54
N ASP A 276 -10.27 10.48 -4.13
CA ASP A 276 -11.02 10.35 -5.39
C ASP A 276 -10.12 9.98 -6.57
N GLU A 277 -8.95 10.62 -6.68
CA GLU A 277 -7.98 10.31 -7.73
C GLU A 277 -7.40 8.90 -7.56
N THR A 278 -7.20 8.49 -6.31
CA THR A 278 -6.72 7.14 -6.00
C THR A 278 -7.75 6.08 -6.40
N ILE A 279 -9.03 6.32 -6.14
CA ILE A 279 -10.14 5.45 -6.58
C ILE A 279 -10.15 5.35 -8.10
N ASP A 280 -10.10 6.49 -8.82
CA ASP A 280 -10.08 6.52 -10.30
C ASP A 280 -8.92 5.68 -10.87
N CYS A 281 -7.73 5.75 -10.24
CA CYS A 281 -6.60 4.90 -10.64
C CYS A 281 -6.91 3.40 -10.47
N TYR A 282 -7.48 2.99 -9.34
CA TYR A 282 -7.82 1.58 -9.10
C TYR A 282 -8.97 1.10 -9.97
N GLU A 283 -9.99 1.93 -10.22
CA GLU A 283 -11.09 1.59 -11.13
C GLU A 283 -10.59 1.38 -12.56
N LYS A 284 -9.69 2.22 -13.06
CA LYS A 284 -9.01 2.01 -14.34
C LYS A 284 -8.16 0.74 -14.37
N LEU A 285 -7.52 0.39 -13.26
CA LEU A 285 -6.76 -0.86 -13.17
C LEU A 285 -7.64 -2.10 -13.29
N LEU A 286 -8.91 -2.04 -12.89
CA LEU A 286 -9.86 -3.13 -13.08
C LEU A 286 -10.18 -3.41 -14.56
N GLU A 287 -9.96 -2.45 -15.47
CA GLU A 287 -10.09 -2.70 -16.91
C GLU A 287 -9.04 -3.70 -17.43
N PHE A 288 -7.89 -3.83 -16.74
CA PHE A 288 -6.84 -4.80 -17.09
C PHE A 288 -6.98 -6.13 -16.36
N ASP A 289 -7.45 -6.10 -15.11
CA ASP A 289 -7.52 -7.28 -14.25
C ASP A 289 -8.78 -7.23 -13.38
N ILE A 290 -9.89 -7.64 -13.96
CA ILE A 290 -11.21 -7.69 -13.30
C ILE A 290 -11.20 -8.66 -12.10
N ASP A 291 -10.27 -9.62 -12.07
CA ASP A 291 -10.21 -10.67 -11.05
C ASP A 291 -9.24 -10.36 -9.90
N SER A 292 -8.70 -9.14 -9.83
CA SER A 292 -7.79 -8.76 -8.76
C SER A 292 -8.50 -8.53 -7.42
N ALA A 293 -8.46 -9.52 -6.54
CA ALA A 293 -8.95 -9.38 -5.15
C ALA A 293 -8.29 -8.20 -4.42
N GLN A 294 -6.99 -7.98 -4.65
CA GLN A 294 -6.25 -6.90 -4.02
C GLN A 294 -6.77 -5.51 -4.43
N ILE A 295 -7.11 -5.29 -5.71
CA ILE A 295 -7.65 -4.00 -6.16
C ILE A 295 -8.98 -3.71 -5.48
N TYR A 296 -9.87 -4.68 -5.40
CA TYR A 296 -11.15 -4.52 -4.68
C TYR A 296 -10.95 -4.28 -3.18
N TYR A 297 -9.95 -4.90 -2.58
CA TYR A 297 -9.60 -4.68 -1.18
C TYR A 297 -9.13 -3.23 -0.93
N GLU A 298 -8.24 -2.70 -1.78
CA GLU A 298 -7.79 -1.30 -1.69
C GLU A 298 -8.95 -0.32 -1.90
N LEU A 299 -9.80 -0.57 -2.91
CA LEU A 299 -11.02 0.23 -3.14
C LEU A 299 -11.94 0.22 -1.92
N GLY A 300 -12.13 -0.92 -1.28
CA GLY A 300 -12.93 -1.04 -0.05
C GLY A 300 -12.44 -0.10 1.05
N HIS A 301 -11.13 -0.02 1.27
CA HIS A 301 -10.53 0.90 2.25
C HIS A 301 -10.65 2.38 1.84
N LEU A 302 -10.51 2.69 0.57
CA LEU A 302 -10.69 4.06 0.06
C LEU A 302 -12.13 4.54 0.22
N TYR A 303 -13.11 3.69 -0.06
CA TYR A 303 -14.52 4.02 0.17
C TYR A 303 -14.84 4.19 1.67
N LEU A 304 -14.22 3.38 2.57
CA LEU A 304 -14.33 3.61 4.02
C LEU A 304 -13.80 4.98 4.44
N ARG A 305 -12.68 5.39 3.87
CA ARG A 305 -12.08 6.70 4.14
C ARG A 305 -12.99 7.86 3.71
N LYS A 306 -13.79 7.65 2.66
CA LYS A 306 -14.82 8.60 2.21
C LYS A 306 -16.15 8.50 2.98
N ASP A 307 -16.26 7.63 3.96
CA ASP A 307 -17.51 7.25 4.65
C ASP A 307 -18.59 6.66 3.70
N ASP A 308 -18.16 6.18 2.53
CA ASP A 308 -19.04 5.47 1.59
C ASP A 308 -19.17 4.00 1.97
N LYS A 309 -20.04 3.75 2.94
CA LYS A 309 -20.24 2.43 3.55
C LYS A 309 -20.75 1.40 2.54
N ILE A 310 -21.59 1.83 1.59
CA ILE A 310 -22.23 0.93 0.61
C ILE A 310 -21.19 0.39 -0.38
N ASN A 311 -20.42 1.29 -1.01
CA ASN A 311 -19.40 0.88 -1.97
C ASN A 311 -18.24 0.15 -1.29
N SER A 312 -17.91 0.49 -0.05
CA SER A 312 -16.92 -0.22 0.74
C SER A 312 -17.30 -1.69 0.95
N VAL A 313 -18.52 -1.95 1.45
CA VAL A 313 -19.04 -3.31 1.64
C VAL A 313 -19.05 -4.08 0.33
N SER A 314 -19.49 -3.43 -0.76
CA SER A 314 -19.53 -4.05 -2.09
C SER A 314 -18.13 -4.44 -2.58
N ALA A 315 -17.15 -3.57 -2.42
CA ALA A 315 -15.78 -3.82 -2.83
C ALA A 315 -15.13 -4.96 -2.02
N PHE A 316 -15.29 -4.98 -0.68
CA PHE A 316 -14.77 -6.09 0.12
C PHE A 316 -15.47 -7.43 -0.17
N LYS A 317 -16.77 -7.43 -0.49
CA LYS A 317 -17.46 -8.64 -0.96
C LYS A 317 -16.82 -9.16 -2.25
N LEU A 318 -16.57 -8.28 -3.22
CA LEU A 318 -15.92 -8.64 -4.46
C LEU A 318 -14.49 -9.19 -4.23
N ALA A 319 -13.74 -8.66 -3.29
CA ALA A 319 -12.45 -9.20 -2.88
C ALA A 319 -12.59 -10.64 -2.32
N LEU A 320 -13.58 -10.87 -1.45
CA LEU A 320 -13.85 -12.19 -0.85
C LEU A 320 -14.40 -13.22 -1.84
N GLU A 321 -15.14 -12.82 -2.87
CA GLU A 321 -15.58 -13.73 -3.94
C GLU A 321 -14.37 -14.35 -4.68
N ARG A 322 -13.25 -13.65 -4.73
CA ARG A 322 -12.01 -14.10 -5.39
C ARG A 322 -11.08 -14.87 -4.46
N ASP A 323 -11.13 -14.55 -3.17
CA ASP A 323 -10.32 -15.22 -2.13
C ASP A 323 -11.12 -15.32 -0.83
N SER A 324 -12.01 -16.31 -0.77
CA SER A 324 -12.99 -16.50 0.31
C SER A 324 -12.38 -16.90 1.66
N GLU A 325 -11.15 -17.42 1.66
CA GLU A 325 -10.44 -17.87 2.85
C GLU A 325 -9.41 -16.84 3.34
N ASN A 326 -9.45 -15.62 2.82
CA ASN A 326 -8.55 -14.56 3.25
C ASN A 326 -9.02 -13.95 4.58
N PRO A 327 -8.24 -14.06 5.66
CA PRO A 327 -8.62 -13.53 6.96
C PRO A 327 -8.69 -12.00 6.98
N PHE A 328 -7.80 -11.33 6.25
CA PHE A 328 -7.74 -9.87 6.19
C PHE A 328 -8.96 -9.29 5.47
N TYR A 329 -9.41 -9.94 4.39
CA TYR A 329 -10.60 -9.50 3.67
C TYR A 329 -11.87 -9.71 4.50
N ASN A 330 -11.97 -10.84 5.24
CA ASN A 330 -13.07 -11.07 6.17
C ASN A 330 -13.10 -10.01 7.29
N ASN A 331 -11.95 -9.67 7.87
CA ASN A 331 -11.85 -8.63 8.90
C ASN A 331 -12.27 -7.25 8.37
N SER A 332 -11.78 -6.85 7.19
CA SER A 332 -12.11 -5.54 6.60
C SER A 332 -13.58 -5.45 6.20
N LEU A 333 -14.16 -6.54 5.70
CA LEU A 333 -15.60 -6.60 5.43
C LEU A 333 -16.41 -6.50 6.72
N ALA A 334 -15.98 -7.19 7.79
CA ALA A 334 -16.62 -7.10 9.09
C ALA A 334 -16.61 -5.67 9.63
N TYR A 335 -15.47 -4.98 9.53
CA TYR A 335 -15.35 -3.58 9.91
C TYR A 335 -16.27 -2.66 9.08
N ALA A 336 -16.33 -2.88 7.76
CA ALA A 336 -17.22 -2.12 6.87
C ALA A 336 -18.70 -2.35 7.22
N TYR A 337 -19.10 -3.59 7.53
CA TYR A 337 -20.45 -3.90 8.01
C TYR A 337 -20.75 -3.22 9.35
N ALA A 338 -19.80 -3.23 10.30
CA ALA A 338 -19.97 -2.55 11.59
C ALA A 338 -20.19 -1.05 11.40
N LYS A 339 -19.42 -0.39 10.50
CA LYS A 339 -19.61 1.01 10.12
C LYS A 339 -20.94 1.27 9.41
N ALA A 340 -21.45 0.30 8.68
CA ALA A 340 -22.77 0.34 8.04
C ALA A 340 -23.92 -0.07 8.99
N GLU A 341 -23.64 -0.31 10.28
CA GLU A 341 -24.60 -0.73 11.32
C GLU A 341 -25.22 -2.11 11.06
N LEU A 342 -24.61 -2.90 10.18
CA LEU A 342 -25.00 -4.28 9.87
C LEU A 342 -24.26 -5.25 10.81
N TYR A 343 -24.57 -5.18 12.08
CA TYR A 343 -23.78 -5.79 13.15
C TYR A 343 -23.76 -7.33 13.12
N ASP A 344 -24.82 -7.99 12.69
CA ASP A 344 -24.88 -9.46 12.65
C ASP A 344 -23.99 -10.01 11.55
N ASP A 345 -23.93 -9.32 10.40
CA ASP A 345 -23.00 -9.63 9.32
C ASP A 345 -21.55 -9.36 9.76
N ALA A 346 -21.31 -8.24 10.46
CA ALA A 346 -20.00 -7.92 11.02
C ALA A 346 -19.50 -9.04 11.96
N ILE A 347 -20.33 -9.49 12.91
CA ILE A 347 -20.02 -10.57 13.83
C ILE A 347 -19.65 -11.86 13.07
N THR A 348 -20.43 -12.18 12.04
CA THR A 348 -20.20 -13.39 11.23
C THR A 348 -18.83 -13.37 10.56
N HIS A 349 -18.46 -12.24 9.96
CA HIS A 349 -17.18 -12.11 9.26
C HIS A 349 -15.98 -11.95 10.21
N TYR A 350 -16.13 -11.28 11.37
CA TYR A 350 -15.09 -11.29 12.41
C TYR A 350 -14.81 -12.71 12.92
N LYS A 351 -15.87 -13.50 13.20
CA LYS A 351 -15.70 -14.91 13.61
C LYS A 351 -15.01 -15.74 12.54
N LYS A 352 -15.34 -15.51 11.25
CA LYS A 352 -14.65 -16.19 10.15
C LYS A 352 -13.17 -15.78 10.09
N ALA A 353 -12.86 -14.50 10.22
CA ALA A 353 -11.49 -14.01 10.27
C ALA A 353 -10.68 -14.65 11.40
N ILE A 354 -11.24 -14.72 12.61
CA ILE A 354 -10.63 -15.39 13.77
C ILE A 354 -10.40 -16.88 13.50
N SER A 355 -11.38 -17.57 12.88
CA SER A 355 -11.27 -19.01 12.59
C SER A 355 -10.17 -19.34 11.58
N LEU A 356 -9.79 -18.40 10.73
CA LEU A 356 -8.72 -18.54 9.76
C LEU A 356 -7.31 -18.32 10.36
N ASN A 357 -7.23 -17.61 11.48
CA ASN A 357 -6.08 -17.43 12.37
C ASN A 357 -4.72 -17.37 11.65
N PRO A 358 -4.39 -16.30 10.89
CA PRO A 358 -3.13 -16.19 10.17
C PRO A 358 -1.91 -16.10 11.10
N ASP A 359 -2.07 -15.40 12.23
CA ASP A 359 -1.14 -15.33 13.35
C ASP A 359 -1.87 -14.91 14.64
N ALA A 360 -1.28 -15.22 15.79
CA ALA A 360 -1.90 -15.03 17.09
C ALA A 360 -2.06 -13.54 17.44
N GLU A 361 -1.08 -12.72 17.17
CA GLU A 361 -1.08 -11.28 17.47
C GLU A 361 -2.16 -10.56 16.70
N TRP A 362 -2.21 -10.74 15.38
CA TRP A 362 -3.25 -10.15 14.54
C TRP A 362 -4.65 -10.64 14.93
N THR A 363 -4.81 -11.96 15.18
CA THR A 363 -6.10 -12.54 15.59
C THR A 363 -6.60 -11.94 16.91
N SER A 364 -5.69 -11.63 17.84
CA SER A 364 -6.03 -10.97 19.11
C SER A 364 -6.64 -9.57 18.89
N ILE A 365 -6.15 -8.82 17.92
CA ILE A 365 -6.71 -7.52 17.53
C ILE A 365 -8.13 -7.67 16.96
N VAL A 366 -8.37 -8.71 16.17
CA VAL A 366 -9.72 -9.00 15.66
C VAL A 366 -10.66 -9.41 16.79
N CYS A 367 -10.17 -10.18 17.79
CA CYS A 367 -10.93 -10.48 19.00
C CYS A 367 -11.30 -9.20 19.78
N GLN A 368 -10.40 -8.22 19.85
CA GLN A 368 -10.70 -6.94 20.47
C GLN A 368 -11.85 -6.22 19.76
N ALA A 369 -11.81 -6.13 18.43
CA ALA A 369 -12.86 -5.48 17.63
C ALA A 369 -14.22 -6.20 17.79
N LEU A 370 -14.23 -7.53 17.76
CA LEU A 370 -15.45 -8.32 17.95
C LEU A 370 -15.99 -8.19 19.38
N GLY A 371 -15.11 -8.18 20.37
CA GLY A 371 -15.47 -8.00 21.79
C GLY A 371 -16.14 -6.64 22.03
N SER A 372 -15.57 -5.56 21.49
CA SER A 372 -16.16 -4.22 21.56
C SER A 372 -17.55 -4.18 20.90
N LEU A 373 -17.70 -4.81 19.74
CA LEU A 373 -19.00 -4.90 19.07
C LEU A 373 -20.06 -5.62 19.92
N TYR A 374 -19.68 -6.69 20.61
CA TYR A 374 -20.59 -7.38 21.54
C TYR A 374 -20.94 -6.53 22.75
N ALA A 375 -19.97 -5.85 23.36
CA ALA A 375 -20.17 -5.04 24.55
C ALA A 375 -21.02 -3.79 24.27
N GLU A 376 -20.57 -2.98 23.31
CA GLU A 376 -21.08 -1.62 23.11
C GLU A 376 -22.39 -1.58 22.31
N VAL A 377 -22.51 -2.47 21.33
CA VAL A 377 -23.65 -2.43 20.39
C VAL A 377 -24.70 -3.46 20.72
N LYS A 378 -24.31 -4.70 20.97
CA LYS A 378 -25.25 -5.79 21.27
C LYS A 378 -25.60 -5.90 22.75
N GLY A 379 -24.85 -5.27 23.64
CA GLY A 379 -25.01 -5.42 25.09
C GLY A 379 -24.81 -6.86 25.58
N ASN A 380 -24.13 -7.69 24.78
CA ASN A 380 -23.87 -9.08 25.10
C ASN A 380 -22.54 -9.24 25.85
N ILE A 381 -22.57 -8.98 27.12
CA ILE A 381 -21.41 -8.96 28.00
C ILE A 381 -20.70 -10.32 28.04
N GLU A 382 -21.46 -11.43 28.12
CA GLU A 382 -20.88 -12.76 28.17
C GLU A 382 -20.06 -13.09 26.89
N ALA A 383 -20.60 -12.76 25.73
CA ALA A 383 -19.91 -12.94 24.48
C ALA A 383 -18.67 -12.01 24.35
N ALA A 384 -18.77 -10.78 24.86
CA ALA A 384 -17.63 -9.86 24.90
C ALA A 384 -16.49 -10.40 25.77
N VAL A 385 -16.78 -10.78 26.99
CA VAL A 385 -15.82 -11.36 27.94
C VAL A 385 -15.14 -12.59 27.36
N SER A 386 -15.92 -13.55 26.82
CA SER A 386 -15.36 -14.78 26.24
C SER A 386 -14.47 -14.49 25.02
N THR A 387 -14.82 -13.47 24.23
CA THR A 387 -14.03 -13.07 23.06
C THR A 387 -12.72 -12.40 23.47
N TYR A 388 -12.73 -11.49 24.45
CA TYR A 388 -11.50 -10.88 24.95
C TYR A 388 -10.58 -11.92 25.62
N GLN A 389 -11.13 -12.85 26.40
CA GLN A 389 -10.35 -13.94 26.98
C GLN A 389 -9.71 -14.84 25.93
N ALA A 390 -10.41 -15.13 24.84
CA ALA A 390 -9.84 -15.86 23.71
C ALA A 390 -8.68 -15.07 23.06
N GLY A 391 -8.82 -13.76 22.90
CA GLY A 391 -7.75 -12.88 22.43
C GLY A 391 -6.53 -12.88 23.37
N ILE A 392 -6.74 -12.83 24.69
CA ILE A 392 -5.69 -12.88 25.70
C ILE A 392 -4.93 -14.23 25.68
N ILE A 393 -5.63 -15.34 25.44
CA ILE A 393 -4.97 -16.65 25.29
C ILE A 393 -4.02 -16.65 24.08
N LEU A 394 -4.38 -15.96 23.00
CA LEU A 394 -3.57 -15.87 21.79
C LEU A 394 -2.38 -14.91 21.94
N ALA A 395 -2.60 -13.77 22.57
CA ALA A 395 -1.59 -12.73 22.82
C ALA A 395 -1.65 -12.27 24.29
N PRO A 396 -1.00 -13.02 25.21
CA PRO A 396 -1.07 -12.73 26.66
C PRO A 396 -0.40 -11.42 27.06
N ASP A 397 0.41 -10.83 26.17
CA ASP A 397 1.10 -9.56 26.33
C ASP A 397 0.37 -8.37 25.71
N ASN A 398 -0.82 -8.59 25.13
CA ASN A 398 -1.63 -7.51 24.56
C ASN A 398 -2.36 -6.72 25.66
N TYR A 399 -1.75 -5.62 26.08
CA TYR A 399 -2.24 -4.70 27.10
C TYR A 399 -3.69 -4.24 26.86
N ASP A 400 -4.04 -3.90 25.61
CA ASP A 400 -5.35 -3.30 25.29
C ASP A 400 -6.52 -4.28 25.50
N LEU A 401 -6.29 -5.58 25.35
CA LEU A 401 -7.31 -6.60 25.65
C LEU A 401 -7.68 -6.64 27.13
N TYR A 402 -6.70 -6.51 28.02
CA TYR A 402 -6.97 -6.47 29.45
C TYR A 402 -7.71 -5.18 29.88
N ILE A 403 -7.36 -4.05 29.25
CA ILE A 403 -8.12 -2.79 29.46
C ILE A 403 -9.56 -2.96 28.99
N SER A 404 -9.78 -3.49 27.78
CA SER A 404 -11.11 -3.69 27.21
C SER A 404 -11.94 -4.69 28.04
N LEU A 405 -11.31 -5.75 28.54
CA LEU A 405 -11.95 -6.72 29.44
C LEU A 405 -12.34 -6.05 30.76
N GLY A 406 -11.47 -5.23 31.33
CA GLY A 406 -11.75 -4.45 32.54
C GLY A 406 -12.90 -3.48 32.35
N ASP A 407 -12.95 -2.78 31.19
CA ASP A 407 -14.04 -1.85 30.87
C ASP A 407 -15.39 -2.56 30.76
N VAL A 408 -15.43 -3.77 30.23
CA VAL A 408 -16.67 -4.59 30.23
C VAL A 408 -17.11 -5.00 31.63
N TYR A 409 -16.18 -5.40 32.47
CA TYR A 409 -16.51 -5.72 33.89
C TYR A 409 -16.97 -4.46 34.64
N MET A 410 -16.36 -3.30 34.39
CA MET A 410 -16.84 -2.01 34.96
C MET A 410 -18.28 -1.72 34.55
N ALA A 411 -18.62 -1.90 33.27
CA ALA A 411 -19.96 -1.63 32.75
C ALA A 411 -21.07 -2.46 33.42
N VAL A 412 -20.73 -3.64 33.94
CA VAL A 412 -21.67 -4.49 34.70
C VAL A 412 -21.44 -4.43 36.21
N TYR A 413 -20.61 -3.49 36.68
CA TYR A 413 -20.30 -3.30 38.10
C TYR A 413 -19.64 -4.51 38.77
N ASP A 414 -18.96 -5.36 38.00
CA ASP A 414 -18.10 -6.43 38.51
C ASP A 414 -16.70 -5.86 38.80
N LEU A 415 -16.65 -5.09 39.91
CA LEU A 415 -15.46 -4.31 40.26
C LEU A 415 -14.24 -5.19 40.55
N ASP A 416 -14.45 -6.41 41.08
CA ASP A 416 -13.34 -7.33 41.38
C ASP A 416 -12.61 -7.79 40.12
N ASN A 417 -13.36 -8.20 39.11
CA ASN A 417 -12.77 -8.64 37.86
C ASN A 417 -12.25 -7.44 37.03
N ALA A 418 -12.89 -6.26 37.14
CA ALA A 418 -12.39 -5.04 36.54
C ALA A 418 -10.99 -4.66 37.08
N ILE A 419 -10.85 -4.56 38.41
CA ILE A 419 -9.59 -4.25 39.09
C ILE A 419 -8.51 -5.26 38.71
N ARG A 420 -8.84 -6.58 38.74
CA ARG A 420 -7.88 -7.61 38.32
C ARG A 420 -7.39 -7.40 36.91
N SER A 421 -8.30 -7.18 35.95
CA SER A 421 -7.95 -6.96 34.55
C SER A 421 -7.07 -5.72 34.36
N TYR A 422 -7.37 -4.62 35.05
CA TYR A 422 -6.53 -3.41 34.98
C TYR A 422 -5.16 -3.62 35.66
N CYS A 423 -5.09 -4.38 36.76
CA CYS A 423 -3.80 -4.74 37.37
C CYS A 423 -2.94 -5.62 36.45
N ASP A 424 -3.56 -6.56 35.74
CA ASP A 424 -2.87 -7.38 34.72
C ASP A 424 -2.33 -6.47 33.60
N ALA A 425 -3.13 -5.51 33.09
CA ALA A 425 -2.68 -4.53 32.13
C ALA A 425 -1.50 -3.68 32.66
N ILE A 426 -1.58 -3.19 33.91
CA ILE A 426 -0.48 -2.44 34.55
C ILE A 426 0.79 -3.27 34.64
N SER A 427 0.67 -4.57 34.95
CA SER A 427 1.83 -5.45 35.05
C SER A 427 2.56 -5.65 33.72
N LEU A 428 1.83 -5.60 32.60
CA LEU A 428 2.37 -5.68 31.24
C LEU A 428 3.02 -4.35 30.80
N CYS A 429 2.36 -3.23 31.08
CA CYS A 429 2.82 -1.90 30.66
C CYS A 429 2.84 -0.91 31.85
N PRO A 430 3.80 -1.01 32.78
CA PRO A 430 3.84 -0.16 33.98
C PRO A 430 4.02 1.34 33.70
N GLU A 431 4.50 1.69 32.51
CA GLU A 431 4.69 3.08 32.09
C GLU A 431 3.45 3.66 31.39
N ASN A 432 2.37 2.90 31.23
CA ASN A 432 1.15 3.37 30.59
C ASN A 432 0.14 3.87 31.62
N TYR A 433 -0.11 5.17 31.64
CA TYR A 433 -1.01 5.84 32.59
C TYR A 433 -2.46 5.35 32.52
N ARG A 434 -2.94 4.82 31.35
CA ARG A 434 -4.33 4.42 31.14
C ARG A 434 -4.77 3.32 32.13
N GLY A 435 -3.91 2.33 32.36
CA GLY A 435 -4.18 1.24 33.30
C GLY A 435 -4.42 1.77 34.72
N TYR A 436 -3.57 2.67 35.17
CA TYR A 436 -3.71 3.29 36.49
C TYR A 436 -4.95 4.17 36.62
N THR A 437 -5.27 4.94 35.58
CA THR A 437 -6.50 5.76 35.58
C THR A 437 -7.76 4.89 35.67
N LYS A 438 -7.81 3.79 34.92
CA LYS A 438 -8.93 2.83 34.96
C LYS A 438 -9.02 2.05 36.26
N ALA A 439 -7.88 1.59 36.77
CA ALA A 439 -7.82 0.92 38.08
C ALA A 439 -8.24 1.86 39.21
N GLY A 440 -7.78 3.12 39.15
CA GLY A 440 -8.17 4.15 40.13
C GLY A 440 -9.70 4.35 40.20
N LEU A 441 -10.37 4.39 39.03
CA LEU A 441 -11.83 4.49 38.98
C LEU A 441 -12.51 3.27 39.60
N ALA A 442 -12.08 2.07 39.22
CA ALA A 442 -12.68 0.83 39.78
C ALA A 442 -12.44 0.67 41.28
N LEU A 443 -11.28 1.08 41.79
CA LEU A 443 -10.94 1.09 43.22
C LEU A 443 -11.80 2.11 43.97
N TRP A 444 -11.99 3.30 43.42
CA TRP A 444 -12.85 4.33 43.99
C TRP A 444 -14.31 3.85 44.11
N GLU A 445 -14.85 3.28 43.02
CA GLU A 445 -16.20 2.71 43.01
C GLU A 445 -16.39 1.56 44.03
N LYS A 446 -15.29 0.90 44.39
CA LYS A 446 -15.26 -0.16 45.39
C LYS A 446 -14.97 0.35 46.80
N ASP A 447 -14.89 1.66 46.99
CA ASP A 447 -14.60 2.31 48.28
C ASP A 447 -13.15 2.01 48.81
N TYR A 448 -12.23 1.68 47.92
CA TYR A 448 -10.79 1.51 48.23
C TYR A 448 -10.04 2.83 47.97
N VAL A 449 -10.34 3.79 48.88
CA VAL A 449 -9.91 5.20 48.72
C VAL A 449 -8.39 5.35 48.64
N GLU A 450 -7.65 4.66 49.51
CA GLU A 450 -6.18 4.78 49.59
C GLU A 450 -5.52 4.22 48.32
N GLU A 451 -5.97 3.08 47.81
CA GLU A 451 -5.45 2.46 46.60
C GLU A 451 -5.84 3.26 45.35
N ALA A 452 -7.03 3.85 45.32
CA ALA A 452 -7.44 4.76 44.25
C ALA A 452 -6.57 6.00 44.18
N LEU A 453 -6.24 6.62 45.33
CA LEU A 453 -5.29 7.74 45.42
C LEU A 453 -3.92 7.38 44.82
N VAL A 454 -3.35 6.24 45.25
CA VAL A 454 -2.06 5.78 44.74
C VAL A 454 -2.11 5.60 43.20
N SER A 455 -3.19 5.03 42.70
CA SER A 455 -3.37 4.79 41.26
C SER A 455 -3.46 6.08 40.47
N TYR A 456 -4.26 7.07 40.90
CA TYR A 456 -4.37 8.33 40.19
C TYR A 456 -3.10 9.18 40.30
N HIS A 457 -2.41 9.20 41.44
CA HIS A 457 -1.11 9.85 41.55
C HIS A 457 -0.10 9.26 40.57
N LYS A 458 -0.06 7.92 40.44
CA LYS A 458 0.80 7.27 39.46
C LYS A 458 0.41 7.60 38.02
N ALA A 459 -0.90 7.67 37.72
CA ALA A 459 -1.38 8.08 36.41
C ALA A 459 -0.94 9.50 36.05
N ILE A 460 -1.00 10.45 37.00
CA ILE A 460 -0.56 11.84 36.82
C ILE A 460 0.97 11.95 36.72
N GLU A 461 1.71 11.16 37.50
CA GLU A 461 3.19 11.09 37.38
C GLU A 461 3.60 10.69 35.96
N LEU A 462 2.93 9.68 35.38
CA LEU A 462 3.20 9.17 34.04
C LEU A 462 2.68 10.10 32.93
N ASN A 463 1.53 10.72 33.13
CA ASN A 463 0.94 11.70 32.20
C ASN A 463 0.36 12.89 32.98
N PRO A 464 1.13 13.96 33.22
CA PRO A 464 0.67 15.17 33.90
C PRO A 464 -0.50 15.90 33.18
N SER A 465 -0.69 15.65 31.89
CA SER A 465 -1.77 16.24 31.09
C SER A 465 -3.04 15.39 31.06
N ASN A 466 -3.20 14.44 31.98
CA ASN A 466 -4.41 13.63 32.08
C ASN A 466 -5.47 14.36 32.93
N GLU A 467 -6.34 15.15 32.29
CA GLU A 467 -7.41 15.90 32.93
C GLU A 467 -8.41 15.02 33.69
N PHE A 468 -8.66 13.80 33.22
CA PHE A 468 -9.55 12.85 33.90
C PHE A 468 -8.96 12.39 35.23
N ALA A 469 -7.66 12.07 35.28
CA ALA A 469 -7.01 11.66 36.50
C ALA A 469 -6.94 12.82 37.50
N GLN A 470 -6.69 14.05 37.03
CA GLN A 470 -6.74 15.27 37.88
C GLN A 470 -8.13 15.45 38.49
N ASN A 471 -9.20 15.46 37.68
CA ASN A 471 -10.57 15.61 38.18
C ASN A 471 -10.95 14.50 39.17
N ASN A 472 -10.64 13.24 38.86
CA ASN A 472 -11.01 12.13 39.72
C ASN A 472 -10.21 12.13 41.04
N LEU A 473 -8.96 12.56 41.02
CA LEU A 473 -8.20 12.77 42.25
C LEU A 473 -8.84 13.86 43.10
N GLY A 474 -9.29 14.96 42.50
CA GLY A 474 -10.05 16.00 43.16
C GLY A 474 -11.35 15.46 43.78
N ILE A 475 -12.07 14.56 43.11
CA ILE A 475 -13.27 13.91 43.66
C ILE A 475 -12.92 13.10 44.92
N ILE A 476 -11.81 12.35 44.91
CA ILE A 476 -11.40 11.57 46.08
C ILE A 476 -11.04 12.51 47.25
N TYR A 477 -10.34 13.60 47.04
CA TYR A 477 -10.04 14.59 48.08
C TYR A 477 -11.31 15.22 48.62
N MET A 478 -12.28 15.55 47.76
CA MET A 478 -13.55 16.17 48.14
C MET A 478 -14.46 15.21 48.91
N ASP A 479 -14.76 14.05 48.34
CA ASP A 479 -15.81 13.15 48.80
C ASP A 479 -15.28 12.01 49.69
N GLY A 480 -14.02 11.58 49.48
CA GLY A 480 -13.37 10.52 50.27
C GLY A 480 -12.65 11.03 51.49
N ILE A 481 -11.89 12.12 51.37
CA ILE A 481 -11.07 12.66 52.47
C ILE A 481 -11.76 13.86 53.16
N GLY A 482 -12.56 14.62 52.43
CA GLY A 482 -13.22 15.82 52.94
C GLY A 482 -12.35 17.08 52.84
N ASP A 483 -11.28 17.06 52.07
CA ASP A 483 -10.39 18.21 51.86
C ASP A 483 -10.79 18.96 50.58
N ALA A 484 -11.72 19.90 50.75
CA ALA A 484 -12.21 20.73 49.64
C ALA A 484 -11.14 21.67 49.06
N ALA A 485 -10.11 22.05 49.83
CA ALA A 485 -9.07 22.95 49.38
C ALA A 485 -8.12 22.23 48.42
N GLU A 486 -7.63 21.07 48.80
CA GLU A 486 -6.78 20.23 47.93
C GLU A 486 -7.59 19.77 46.69
N ALA A 487 -8.87 19.42 46.87
CA ALA A 487 -9.76 19.05 45.76
C ALA A 487 -9.87 20.17 44.70
N LEU A 488 -10.02 21.44 45.12
CA LEU A 488 -10.16 22.57 44.25
C LEU A 488 -8.89 22.74 43.34
N GLU A 489 -7.69 22.56 43.92
CA GLU A 489 -6.46 22.63 43.15
C GLU A 489 -6.43 21.60 42.00
N TYR A 490 -6.88 20.39 42.24
CA TYR A 490 -6.93 19.34 41.21
C TYR A 490 -8.02 19.63 40.15
N PHE A 491 -9.18 20.14 40.53
CA PHE A 491 -10.20 20.54 39.58
C PHE A 491 -9.77 21.72 38.71
N GLU A 492 -9.08 22.72 39.29
CA GLU A 492 -8.53 23.84 38.52
C GLU A 492 -7.45 23.37 37.52
N ARG A 493 -6.58 22.43 37.92
CA ARG A 493 -5.65 21.82 36.98
C ARG A 493 -6.33 21.08 35.85
N ALA A 494 -7.41 20.34 36.13
CA ALA A 494 -8.20 19.66 35.10
C ALA A 494 -8.82 20.69 34.11
N ILE A 495 -9.30 21.83 34.62
CA ILE A 495 -9.82 22.95 33.80
C ILE A 495 -8.70 23.60 32.96
N GLU A 496 -7.51 23.82 33.53
CA GLU A 496 -6.36 24.34 32.79
C GLU A 496 -5.96 23.43 31.64
N LEU A 497 -6.03 22.10 31.84
CA LEU A 497 -5.70 21.12 30.81
C LEU A 497 -6.79 21.03 29.74
N ASN A 498 -8.05 21.14 30.13
CA ASN A 498 -9.21 21.07 29.24
C ASN A 498 -10.26 22.10 29.65
N ALA A 499 -10.23 23.28 29.03
CA ALA A 499 -11.16 24.37 29.29
C ALA A 499 -12.62 24.07 28.94
N ASN A 500 -12.92 22.94 28.28
CA ASN A 500 -14.28 22.49 27.96
C ASN A 500 -14.73 21.31 28.85
N TYR A 501 -14.02 21.02 29.94
CA TYR A 501 -14.33 19.89 30.80
C TYR A 501 -15.43 20.24 31.79
N THR A 502 -16.68 20.07 31.41
CA THR A 502 -17.91 20.43 32.16
C THR A 502 -17.91 19.89 33.59
N LEU A 503 -17.56 18.60 33.79
CA LEU A 503 -17.53 17.97 35.12
C LEU A 503 -16.50 18.62 36.06
N ALA A 504 -15.35 19.07 35.55
CA ALA A 504 -14.34 19.71 36.37
C ALA A 504 -14.82 21.08 36.88
N TYR A 505 -15.52 21.85 36.07
CA TYR A 505 -16.18 23.10 36.51
C TYR A 505 -17.26 22.84 37.57
N PHE A 506 -18.10 21.83 37.35
CA PHE A 506 -19.09 21.45 38.33
C PHE A 506 -18.47 21.09 39.68
N ASN A 507 -17.42 20.26 39.66
CA ASN A 507 -16.72 19.83 40.87
C ASN A 507 -15.95 20.96 41.56
N ALA A 508 -15.32 21.87 40.78
CA ALA A 508 -14.70 23.10 41.31
C ALA A 508 -15.73 24.00 42.01
N GLY A 509 -16.95 24.09 41.44
CA GLY A 509 -18.08 24.76 42.06
C GLY A 509 -18.49 24.15 43.39
N ARG A 510 -18.54 22.78 43.49
CA ARG A 510 -18.80 22.04 44.74
C ARG A 510 -17.73 22.33 45.79
N ALA A 511 -16.46 22.28 45.40
CA ALA A 511 -15.35 22.51 46.31
C ALA A 511 -15.35 23.96 46.84
N SER A 512 -15.52 24.93 45.96
CA SER A 512 -15.61 26.37 46.32
C SER A 512 -16.81 26.64 47.24
N GLN A 513 -17.95 26.02 46.99
CA GLN A 513 -19.11 26.09 47.83
C GLN A 513 -18.83 25.56 49.24
N ALA A 514 -18.20 24.40 49.36
CA ALA A 514 -17.83 23.78 50.64
C ALA A 514 -16.87 24.66 51.46
N MET A 515 -15.99 25.41 50.79
CA MET A 515 -15.08 26.38 51.40
C MET A 515 -15.73 27.74 51.73
N GLY A 516 -16.96 27.94 51.33
CA GLY A 516 -17.68 29.22 51.51
C GLY A 516 -17.31 30.31 50.50
N PHE A 517 -16.62 29.97 49.41
CA PHE A 517 -16.27 30.92 48.34
C PHE A 517 -17.45 31.08 47.37
N ILE A 518 -18.49 31.78 47.80
CA ILE A 518 -19.79 31.84 47.14
C ILE A 518 -19.68 32.38 45.70
N ASN A 519 -18.88 33.42 45.47
CA ASN A 519 -18.74 34.04 44.16
C ASN A 519 -18.01 33.08 43.18
N ASP A 520 -16.95 32.41 43.63
CA ASP A 520 -16.20 31.49 42.79
C ASP A 520 -17.04 30.26 42.48
N ALA A 521 -17.77 29.74 43.46
CA ALA A 521 -18.73 28.65 43.26
C ALA A 521 -19.79 29.00 42.21
N ALA A 522 -20.34 30.21 42.30
CA ALA A 522 -21.33 30.69 41.29
C ALA A 522 -20.75 30.79 39.88
N ASN A 523 -19.51 31.30 39.77
CA ASN A 523 -18.82 31.38 38.48
C ASN A 523 -18.58 29.99 37.89
N TYR A 524 -18.07 29.05 38.68
CA TYR A 524 -17.84 27.68 38.20
C TYR A 524 -19.11 26.95 37.81
N TYR A 525 -20.19 27.07 38.59
CA TYR A 525 -21.49 26.48 38.22
C TYR A 525 -22.05 27.11 36.96
N GLN A 526 -21.95 28.44 36.75
CA GLN A 526 -22.39 29.08 35.53
C GLN A 526 -21.59 28.55 34.31
N MET A 527 -20.25 28.44 34.41
CA MET A 527 -19.45 27.87 33.35
C MET A 527 -19.82 26.42 33.04
N ALA A 528 -20.10 25.60 34.08
CA ALA A 528 -20.57 24.24 33.88
C ALA A 528 -21.89 24.17 33.13
N ILE A 529 -22.87 25.08 33.43
CA ILE A 529 -24.14 25.15 32.72
C ILE A 529 -23.94 25.56 31.27
N ASP A 530 -23.09 26.57 31.01
CA ASP A 530 -22.83 27.05 29.66
C ASP A 530 -22.19 25.98 28.77
N LEU A 531 -21.24 25.21 29.30
CA LEU A 531 -20.60 24.09 28.61
C LEU A 531 -21.54 22.88 28.43
N ASN A 532 -22.44 22.64 29.40
CA ASN A 532 -23.35 21.49 29.35
C ASN A 532 -24.32 21.53 28.18
N GLN A 533 -24.59 22.71 27.63
CA GLN A 533 -25.41 22.87 26.41
C GLN A 533 -24.80 22.09 25.21
N MET A 534 -23.48 21.86 25.22
CA MET A 534 -22.75 21.12 24.17
C MET A 534 -22.47 19.69 24.57
N THR A 535 -22.21 19.41 25.84
CA THR A 535 -21.70 18.11 26.33
C THR A 535 -22.78 17.21 26.89
N ASN A 536 -23.77 17.78 27.59
CA ASN A 536 -24.83 17.08 28.32
C ASN A 536 -24.27 16.09 29.37
N ASP A 537 -23.18 16.46 30.05
CA ASP A 537 -22.43 15.61 30.98
C ASP A 537 -22.93 15.70 32.42
N ILE A 538 -23.73 16.73 32.77
CA ILE A 538 -24.21 17.01 34.12
C ILE A 538 -25.74 17.24 34.15
N ASP A 539 -26.35 16.97 35.29
CA ASP A 539 -27.73 17.37 35.54
C ASP A 539 -27.83 18.89 35.76
N GLU A 540 -28.21 19.60 34.70
CA GLU A 540 -28.31 21.04 34.70
C GLU A 540 -29.29 21.57 35.76
N GLU A 541 -30.36 20.86 36.05
CA GLU A 541 -31.33 21.23 37.09
C GLU A 541 -30.71 21.20 38.49
N ASP A 542 -29.92 20.17 38.81
CA ASP A 542 -29.16 20.12 40.06
C ASP A 542 -28.19 21.31 40.19
N VAL A 543 -27.43 21.58 39.12
CA VAL A 543 -26.48 22.69 39.15
C VAL A 543 -27.18 24.05 39.33
N ARG A 544 -28.27 24.29 38.62
CA ARG A 544 -29.10 25.50 38.80
C ARG A 544 -29.65 25.62 40.20
N ASN A 545 -30.13 24.53 40.79
CA ASN A 545 -30.64 24.50 42.15
C ASN A 545 -29.53 24.81 43.16
N ARG A 546 -28.33 24.32 42.97
CA ARG A 546 -27.16 24.66 43.79
C ARG A 546 -26.79 26.13 43.66
N LEU A 547 -26.77 26.66 42.44
CA LEU A 547 -26.49 28.07 42.18
C LEU A 547 -27.52 29.01 42.85
N TYR A 548 -28.83 28.67 42.80
CA TYR A 548 -29.85 29.47 43.49
C TYR A 548 -29.67 29.42 45.01
N LYS A 549 -29.39 28.26 45.58
CA LYS A 549 -29.17 28.10 47.04
C LYS A 549 -27.97 28.89 47.58
N LEU A 550 -26.99 29.23 46.75
CA LEU A 550 -25.84 30.03 47.15
C LEU A 550 -26.25 31.47 47.55
N PHE A 551 -27.37 31.98 47.05
CA PHE A 551 -27.81 33.37 47.26
C PHE A 551 -29.09 33.48 48.08
N GLU A 552 -29.69 32.33 48.55
CA GLU A 552 -30.86 32.31 49.40
C GLU A 552 -30.55 32.51 50.89
N ILE A 553 -29.28 32.75 51.28
CA ILE A 553 -28.88 33.11 52.63
C ILE A 553 -28.92 34.62 52.75
#